data_15f8d858e228ffd91f6d16fc6120e04d
#
_entry.id   15f8d858e228ffd91f6d16fc6120e04d
#
_cell.length_a   1.000
_cell.length_b   1.000
_cell.length_c   1.000
_cell.angle_alpha   90.00
_cell.angle_beta   90.00
_cell.angle_gamma   90.00
#
_symmetry.space_group_name_H-M   'P 1'
#
loop_
_entity.id
_entity.type
_entity.pdbx_description
1 polymer ?
#
loop_
_entity_poly.entity_id
_entity_poly.type
_entity_poly.pdbx_seq_one_letter_code
_entity_poly.pdbx_strand_id
1 'polypeptide(L)'
;MRILSPCLLLCVGCVHGFNETALKHWYPPPDTDTVQQCTGPRASGCTEQALALIDSSAADKQPDRAARLLGAACEQGDAKACSTLDSRYTAPKRLDKLPDLGGRGLPTASDSYGEVACTITVQGEAIRCRGLRNGGHNASYIDALLRLHYQPAKFDGQPFESEYIERYHIPGDQ
;
A
#
# COMPACT_ATOMS: atom_id res chain seq x y z
N MET A 1 -18.04 41.03 -43.21
CA MET A 1 -18.35 39.65 -42.90
C MET A 1 -17.27 39.07 -41.99
N ARG A 2 -17.54 39.08 -40.68
CA ARG A 2 -16.56 38.60 -39.66
C ARG A 2 -17.08 37.26 -39.13
N ILE A 3 -16.35 36.20 -39.36
CA ILE A 3 -16.65 34.87 -38.89
C ILE A 3 -15.97 34.70 -37.52
N LEU A 4 -16.77 34.71 -36.48
CA LEU A 4 -16.36 34.38 -35.11
C LEU A 4 -16.31 32.86 -34.96
N SER A 5 -15.13 32.34 -34.75
CA SER A 5 -14.91 30.93 -34.41
C SER A 5 -15.10 30.73 -32.92
N PRO A 6 -15.98 29.87 -32.43
CA PRO A 6 -16.07 29.55 -31.01
C PRO A 6 -14.99 28.53 -30.64
N CYS A 7 -13.99 28.97 -29.87
CA CYS A 7 -13.11 28.08 -29.14
C CYS A 7 -13.92 27.28 -28.12
N LEU A 8 -14.21 26.01 -28.43
CA LEU A 8 -14.77 25.04 -27.50
C LEU A 8 -13.63 24.54 -26.60
N LEU A 9 -13.52 25.17 -25.43
CA LEU A 9 -12.66 24.67 -24.33
C LEU A 9 -13.31 23.40 -23.76
N LEU A 10 -12.93 22.24 -24.28
CA LEU A 10 -13.15 20.96 -23.61
C LEU A 10 -12.14 20.86 -22.45
N CYS A 11 -12.54 21.33 -21.28
CA CYS A 11 -11.96 20.90 -20.03
C CYS A 11 -12.28 19.42 -19.84
N VAL A 12 -11.45 18.56 -20.39
CA VAL A 12 -11.42 17.15 -19.98
C VAL A 12 -10.88 17.17 -18.57
N GLY A 13 -11.80 17.10 -17.60
CA GLY A 13 -11.49 16.89 -16.21
C GLY A 13 -10.65 15.62 -16.11
N CYS A 14 -9.39 15.77 -15.71
CA CYS A 14 -8.59 14.65 -15.25
C CYS A 14 -9.25 14.10 -13.98
N VAL A 15 -10.25 13.26 -14.17
CA VAL A 15 -10.64 12.30 -13.15
C VAL A 15 -9.42 11.38 -13.08
N HIS A 16 -8.58 11.57 -12.07
CA HIS A 16 -7.61 10.57 -11.67
C HIS A 16 -8.45 9.35 -11.27
N GLY A 17 -8.74 8.50 -12.26
CA GLY A 17 -9.36 7.22 -12.03
C GLY A 17 -8.44 6.47 -11.09
N PHE A 18 -8.93 6.19 -9.89
CA PHE A 18 -8.33 5.20 -9.02
C PHE A 18 -8.14 3.95 -9.87
N ASN A 19 -6.88 3.61 -10.15
CA ASN A 19 -6.58 2.44 -10.94
C ASN A 19 -7.01 1.22 -10.11
N GLU A 20 -8.12 0.56 -10.49
CA GLU A 20 -8.62 -0.63 -9.79
C GLU A 20 -7.55 -1.72 -9.68
N THR A 21 -6.55 -1.69 -10.54
CA THR A 21 -5.40 -2.59 -10.50
C THR A 21 -4.54 -2.35 -9.26
N ALA A 22 -4.38 -1.09 -8.83
CA ALA A 22 -3.63 -0.75 -7.62
C ALA A 22 -4.32 -1.25 -6.34
N LEU A 23 -5.65 -1.43 -6.35
CA LEU A 23 -6.40 -2.01 -5.23
C LEU A 23 -6.24 -3.54 -5.13
N LYS A 24 -5.83 -4.22 -6.20
CA LYS A 24 -5.58 -5.68 -6.19
C LYS A 24 -4.21 -6.02 -5.61
N HIS A 25 -3.25 -5.11 -5.70
CA HIS A 25 -1.89 -5.31 -5.23
C HIS A 25 -1.67 -4.51 -3.96
N TRP A 26 -1.84 -5.19 -2.84
CA TRP A 26 -1.44 -4.63 -1.56
C TRP A 26 0.09 -4.75 -1.45
N TYR A 27 0.81 -3.73 -1.85
CA TYR A 27 2.24 -3.58 -1.63
C TYR A 27 2.49 -2.49 -0.58
N PRO A 28 3.62 -2.53 0.12
CA PRO A 28 3.97 -1.46 1.03
C PRO A 28 3.87 -0.12 0.29
N PRO A 29 3.15 0.88 0.85
CA PRO A 29 3.05 2.16 0.17
C PRO A 29 4.46 2.70 -0.07
N PRO A 30 4.77 3.14 -1.30
CA PRO A 30 6.08 3.70 -1.58
C PRO A 30 6.28 4.94 -0.71
N ASP A 31 7.46 5.07 -0.13
CA ASP A 31 7.85 6.31 0.53
C ASP A 31 7.94 7.46 -0.49
N THR A 32 7.95 8.70 0.01
CA THR A 32 7.96 9.89 -0.86
C THR A 32 9.12 9.89 -1.83
N ASP A 33 10.30 9.40 -1.42
CA ASP A 33 11.49 9.37 -2.26
C ASP A 33 11.33 8.37 -3.40
N THR A 34 10.76 7.20 -3.13
CA THR A 34 10.45 6.18 -4.14
C THR A 34 9.42 6.70 -5.15
N VAL A 35 8.37 7.40 -4.69
CA VAL A 35 7.37 8.00 -5.59
C VAL A 35 8.04 9.02 -6.51
N GLN A 36 8.84 9.94 -5.98
CA GLN A 36 9.53 10.96 -6.78
C GLN A 36 10.51 10.34 -7.79
N GLN A 37 11.22 9.28 -7.38
CA GLN A 37 12.16 8.56 -8.23
C GLN A 37 11.45 7.90 -9.42
N CYS A 38 10.25 7.38 -9.24
CA CYS A 38 9.53 6.55 -10.21
C CYS A 38 8.44 7.32 -10.99
N THR A 39 8.41 8.66 -10.92
CA THR A 39 7.37 9.46 -11.58
C THR A 39 7.65 9.66 -13.07
N GLY A 40 6.61 9.55 -13.90
CA GLY A 40 6.62 9.85 -15.33
C GLY A 40 7.58 8.93 -16.12
N PRO A 41 8.43 9.49 -17.00
CA PRO A 41 9.31 8.68 -17.87
C PRO A 41 10.33 7.80 -17.14
N ARG A 42 10.51 8.00 -15.83
CA ARG A 42 11.43 7.22 -14.99
C ARG A 42 10.82 5.93 -14.46
N ALA A 43 9.52 5.71 -14.65
CA ALA A 43 8.82 4.52 -14.13
C ALA A 43 9.45 3.21 -14.62
N SER A 44 9.80 3.11 -15.90
CA SER A 44 10.47 1.92 -16.47
C SER A 44 11.86 1.67 -15.86
N GLY A 45 12.60 2.74 -15.55
CA GLY A 45 13.87 2.63 -14.83
C GLY A 45 13.72 2.05 -13.42
N CYS A 46 12.62 2.37 -12.74
CA CYS A 46 12.29 1.77 -11.44
C CYS A 46 11.98 0.27 -11.56
N THR A 47 11.30 -0.14 -12.62
CA THR A 47 11.04 -1.56 -12.90
C THR A 47 12.33 -2.34 -13.08
N GLU A 48 13.25 -1.84 -13.89
CA GLU A 48 14.56 -2.48 -14.12
C GLU A 48 15.39 -2.53 -12.82
N GLN A 49 15.40 -1.45 -12.05
CA GLN A 49 16.07 -1.43 -10.74
C GLN A 49 15.47 -2.45 -9.77
N ALA A 50 14.14 -2.54 -9.71
CA ALA A 50 13.46 -3.51 -8.86
C ALA A 50 13.80 -4.96 -9.25
N LEU A 51 13.79 -5.28 -10.55
CA LEU A 51 14.19 -6.59 -11.05
C LEU A 51 15.64 -6.93 -10.66
N ALA A 52 16.56 -5.99 -10.80
CA ALA A 52 17.94 -6.18 -10.38
C ALA A 52 18.06 -6.48 -8.87
N LEU A 53 17.23 -5.87 -8.02
CA LEU A 53 17.21 -6.13 -6.57
C LEU A 53 16.63 -7.50 -6.20
N ILE A 54 15.75 -8.06 -7.02
CA ILE A 54 15.16 -9.40 -6.80
C ILE A 54 16.07 -10.50 -7.34
N ASP A 55 16.64 -10.26 -8.52
CA ASP A 55 17.42 -11.27 -9.27
C ASP A 55 18.90 -11.27 -8.87
N SER A 56 19.30 -10.39 -7.95
CA SER A 56 20.65 -10.35 -7.38
C SER A 56 21.00 -11.62 -6.57
N SER A 57 22.25 -11.72 -6.13
CA SER A 57 22.66 -12.81 -5.22
C SER A 57 21.83 -12.80 -3.94
N ALA A 58 21.68 -13.95 -3.28
CA ALA A 58 20.83 -14.07 -2.08
C ALA A 58 21.21 -13.05 -0.96
N ALA A 59 22.50 -12.70 -0.87
CA ALA A 59 23.00 -11.73 0.12
C ALA A 59 22.58 -10.27 -0.17
N ASP A 60 22.34 -9.95 -1.45
CA ASP A 60 22.07 -8.57 -1.90
C ASP A 60 20.58 -8.33 -2.22
N LYS A 61 19.74 -9.36 -2.06
CA LYS A 61 18.30 -9.23 -2.31
C LYS A 61 17.63 -8.21 -1.39
N GLN A 62 16.86 -7.31 -1.99
CA GLN A 62 16.08 -6.30 -1.30
C GLN A 62 14.61 -6.37 -1.74
N PRO A 63 13.88 -7.45 -1.40
CA PRO A 63 12.53 -7.68 -1.92
C PRO A 63 11.52 -6.63 -1.46
N ASP A 64 11.65 -6.06 -0.25
CA ASP A 64 10.80 -4.96 0.22
C ASP A 64 10.97 -3.72 -0.65
N ARG A 65 12.21 -3.31 -0.91
CA ARG A 65 12.50 -2.17 -1.79
C ARG A 65 12.05 -2.43 -3.22
N ALA A 66 12.25 -3.64 -3.73
CA ALA A 66 11.79 -4.01 -5.06
C ALA A 66 10.27 -3.94 -5.17
N ALA A 67 9.51 -4.42 -4.17
CA ALA A 67 8.05 -4.32 -4.13
C ALA A 67 7.58 -2.87 -4.16
N ARG A 68 8.22 -1.95 -3.41
CA ARG A 68 7.90 -0.51 -3.43
C ARG A 68 8.17 0.13 -4.79
N LEU A 69 9.32 -0.16 -5.41
CA LEU A 69 9.67 0.36 -6.74
C LEU A 69 8.70 -0.14 -7.81
N LEU A 70 8.36 -1.44 -7.80
CA LEU A 70 7.38 -2.01 -8.72
C LEU A 70 5.99 -1.43 -8.48
N GLY A 71 5.59 -1.24 -7.22
CA GLY A 71 4.34 -0.60 -6.86
C GLY A 71 4.23 0.80 -7.43
N ALA A 72 5.24 1.65 -7.17
CA ALA A 72 5.28 3.00 -7.69
C ALA A 72 5.27 3.05 -9.23
N ALA A 73 6.03 2.18 -9.90
CA ALA A 73 6.05 2.10 -11.36
C ALA A 73 4.70 1.62 -11.94
N CYS A 74 4.07 0.63 -11.30
CA CYS A 74 2.75 0.14 -11.69
C CYS A 74 1.67 1.23 -11.55
N GLU A 75 1.68 2.03 -10.49
CA GLU A 75 0.80 3.19 -10.32
C GLU A 75 0.98 4.24 -11.42
N GLN A 76 2.17 4.35 -11.97
CA GLN A 76 2.45 5.22 -13.11
C GLN A 76 2.12 4.59 -14.48
N GLY A 77 1.53 3.39 -14.49
CA GLY A 77 1.07 2.70 -15.69
C GLY A 77 2.12 1.82 -16.36
N ASP A 78 3.25 1.50 -15.70
CA ASP A 78 4.21 0.53 -16.23
C ASP A 78 3.65 -0.89 -16.18
N ALA A 79 3.21 -1.39 -17.33
CA ALA A 79 2.60 -2.71 -17.47
C ALA A 79 3.53 -3.85 -17.05
N LYS A 80 4.86 -3.71 -17.24
CA LYS A 80 5.84 -4.70 -16.83
C LYS A 80 5.95 -4.78 -15.31
N ALA A 81 5.91 -3.63 -14.61
CA ALA A 81 5.88 -3.59 -13.15
C ALA A 81 4.62 -4.26 -12.60
N CYS A 82 3.45 -3.93 -13.15
CA CYS A 82 2.18 -4.53 -12.75
C CYS A 82 2.19 -6.06 -12.94
N SER A 83 2.59 -6.53 -14.13
CA SER A 83 2.63 -7.97 -14.41
C SER A 83 3.67 -8.72 -13.55
N THR A 84 4.77 -8.07 -13.18
CA THR A 84 5.77 -8.63 -12.25
C THR A 84 5.19 -8.80 -10.85
N LEU A 85 4.48 -7.78 -10.34
CA LEU A 85 3.77 -7.88 -9.05
C LEU A 85 2.73 -9.01 -9.08
N ASP A 86 1.91 -9.06 -10.14
CA ASP A 86 0.88 -10.10 -10.30
C ASP A 86 1.44 -11.52 -10.24
N SER A 87 2.60 -11.73 -10.83
CA SER A 87 3.15 -13.08 -11.02
C SER A 87 4.12 -13.52 -9.92
N ARG A 88 4.83 -12.59 -9.30
CA ARG A 88 5.96 -12.90 -8.39
C ARG A 88 5.74 -12.47 -6.94
N TYR A 89 4.84 -11.49 -6.70
CA TYR A 89 4.61 -10.93 -5.38
C TYR A 89 3.34 -11.47 -4.74
N THR A 90 3.41 -11.80 -3.46
CA THR A 90 2.25 -12.10 -2.62
C THR A 90 2.23 -11.13 -1.45
N ALA A 91 1.14 -10.38 -1.32
CA ALA A 91 0.97 -9.42 -0.24
C ALA A 91 0.88 -10.10 1.14
N PRO A 92 1.29 -9.40 2.22
CA PRO A 92 1.04 -9.88 3.56
C PRO A 92 -0.47 -9.93 3.82
N LYS A 93 -0.91 -10.90 4.62
CA LYS A 93 -2.34 -11.09 4.91
C LYS A 93 -2.53 -11.49 6.37
N ARG A 94 -3.48 -10.82 7.05
CA ARG A 94 -3.91 -11.24 8.37
C ARG A 94 -4.63 -12.59 8.29
N LEU A 95 -4.27 -13.51 9.17
CA LEU A 95 -4.87 -14.86 9.26
C LEU A 95 -5.97 -14.91 10.32
N ASP A 96 -5.80 -14.20 11.42
CA ASP A 96 -6.74 -14.17 12.51
C ASP A 96 -7.83 -13.12 12.30
N LYS A 97 -9.00 -13.34 12.87
CA LYS A 97 -10.06 -12.33 12.92
C LYS A 97 -9.67 -11.22 13.90
N LEU A 98 -9.81 -9.98 13.50
CA LEU A 98 -9.63 -8.85 14.40
C LEU A 98 -10.67 -8.96 15.53
N PRO A 99 -10.26 -8.89 16.80
CA PRO A 99 -11.22 -8.88 17.91
C PRO A 99 -12.12 -7.64 17.80
N ASP A 100 -13.35 -7.78 18.22
CA ASP A 100 -14.24 -6.64 18.36
C ASP A 100 -13.71 -5.76 19.51
N LEU A 101 -13.06 -4.68 19.17
CA LEU A 101 -12.48 -3.75 20.13
C LEU A 101 -13.53 -2.82 20.75
N GLY A 102 -14.79 -3.04 20.37
CA GLY A 102 -16.00 -2.40 20.88
C GLY A 102 -15.79 -0.92 21.14
N GLY A 103 -16.47 -0.05 20.47
CA GLY A 103 -16.41 1.41 20.67
C GLY A 103 -16.85 1.87 22.08
N ARG A 104 -16.42 1.16 23.12
CA ARG A 104 -16.72 1.50 24.49
C ARG A 104 -15.87 2.68 24.92
N GLY A 105 -16.42 3.86 24.81
CA GLY A 105 -15.99 4.95 25.66
C GLY A 105 -15.50 6.23 25.04
N LEU A 106 -15.57 6.43 23.74
CA LEU A 106 -15.39 7.76 23.17
C LEU A 106 -16.58 8.11 22.29
N PRO A 107 -17.43 9.08 22.70
CA PRO A 107 -18.47 9.59 21.83
C PRO A 107 -17.79 10.24 20.63
N THR A 108 -17.81 9.56 19.48
CA THR A 108 -17.45 10.17 18.20
C THR A 108 -18.75 10.61 17.55
N ALA A 109 -18.92 11.91 17.36
CA ALA A 109 -20.12 12.48 16.75
C ALA A 109 -20.33 12.04 15.28
N SER A 110 -19.40 11.29 14.71
CA SER A 110 -19.45 10.77 13.33
C SER A 110 -18.57 9.53 13.19
N ASP A 111 -18.91 8.70 12.21
CA ASP A 111 -18.07 7.60 11.77
C ASP A 111 -16.64 8.08 11.44
N SER A 112 -15.68 7.36 11.95
CA SER A 112 -14.27 7.68 11.69
C SER A 112 -13.50 6.44 11.25
N TYR A 113 -12.39 6.68 10.54
CA TYR A 113 -11.49 5.63 10.07
C TYR A 113 -10.10 5.86 10.65
N GLY A 114 -9.50 4.80 11.13
CA GLY A 114 -8.11 4.79 11.55
C GLY A 114 -7.26 3.93 10.63
N GLU A 115 -5.98 4.21 10.63
CA GLU A 115 -4.98 3.40 9.92
C GLU A 115 -3.79 3.15 10.83
N VAL A 116 -3.37 1.89 10.90
CA VAL A 116 -2.19 1.44 11.64
C VAL A 116 -1.28 0.69 10.69
N ALA A 117 -0.02 1.08 10.63
CA ALA A 117 1.02 0.34 9.92
C ALA A 117 1.81 -0.52 10.91
N CYS A 118 2.01 -1.79 10.55
CA CYS A 118 2.87 -2.73 11.28
C CYS A 118 3.91 -3.32 10.32
N THR A 119 5.07 -3.67 10.83
CA THR A 119 6.00 -4.53 10.11
C THR A 119 5.63 -5.99 10.38
N ILE A 120 5.43 -6.78 9.32
CA ILE A 120 5.20 -8.23 9.41
C ILE A 120 6.53 -8.93 9.17
N THR A 121 6.95 -9.74 10.13
CA THR A 121 8.19 -10.53 10.03
C THR A 121 8.03 -11.71 9.08
N VAL A 122 9.12 -12.35 8.72
CA VAL A 122 9.12 -13.59 7.91
C VAL A 122 8.43 -14.77 8.63
N GLN A 123 8.27 -14.71 9.95
CA GLN A 123 7.54 -15.67 10.77
C GLN A 123 6.04 -15.38 10.82
N GLY A 124 5.59 -14.22 10.31
CA GLY A 124 4.18 -13.82 10.35
C GLY A 124 3.78 -13.13 11.66
N GLU A 125 4.69 -12.52 12.36
CA GLU A 125 4.45 -11.74 13.57
C GLU A 125 4.42 -10.25 13.23
N ALA A 126 3.49 -9.51 13.82
CA ALA A 126 3.47 -8.06 13.71
C ALA A 126 4.41 -7.42 14.72
N ILE A 127 5.25 -6.50 14.26
CA ILE A 127 6.15 -5.71 15.10
C ILE A 127 6.13 -4.24 14.66
N ARG A 128 6.68 -3.35 15.48
CA ARG A 128 6.85 -1.92 15.14
C ARG A 128 5.58 -1.25 14.59
N CYS A 129 4.45 -1.51 15.24
CA CYS A 129 3.19 -0.90 14.83
C CYS A 129 3.15 0.59 15.19
N ARG A 130 2.58 1.41 14.28
CA ARG A 130 2.38 2.86 14.47
C ARG A 130 1.08 3.32 13.85
N GLY A 131 0.41 4.29 14.48
CA GLY A 131 -0.73 4.96 13.88
C GLY A 131 -0.29 5.85 12.72
N LEU A 132 -1.00 5.77 11.58
CA LEU A 132 -0.78 6.64 10.43
C LEU A 132 -1.76 7.81 10.41
N ARG A 133 -2.98 7.58 10.89
CA ARG A 133 -3.98 8.62 11.07
C ARG A 133 -4.48 8.60 12.51
N ASN A 134 -4.71 9.77 13.07
CA ASN A 134 -5.18 9.96 14.44
C ASN A 134 -6.63 9.50 14.61
N GLY A 135 -6.84 8.19 14.70
CA GLY A 135 -8.02 7.67 15.35
C GLY A 135 -7.70 7.55 16.84
N GLY A 136 -8.52 8.11 17.73
CA GLY A 136 -8.31 8.09 19.19
C GLY A 136 -8.17 6.70 19.83
N HIS A 137 -8.21 5.64 19.05
CA HIS A 137 -8.14 4.24 19.46
C HIS A 137 -6.89 3.50 18.95
N ASN A 138 -5.92 4.19 18.36
CA ASN A 138 -4.73 3.55 17.78
C ASN A 138 -4.00 2.62 18.75
N ALA A 139 -3.92 2.96 20.05
CA ALA A 139 -3.22 2.13 21.04
C ALA A 139 -3.87 0.75 21.20
N SER A 140 -5.20 0.69 21.37
CA SER A 140 -5.91 -0.58 21.52
C SER A 140 -5.85 -1.43 20.23
N TYR A 141 -5.89 -0.78 19.05
CA TYR A 141 -5.71 -1.46 17.78
C TYR A 141 -4.30 -2.00 17.60
N ILE A 142 -3.29 -1.22 17.95
CA ILE A 142 -1.89 -1.66 17.93
C ILE A 142 -1.70 -2.88 18.81
N ASP A 143 -2.18 -2.85 20.06
CA ASP A 143 -2.11 -3.97 20.99
C ASP A 143 -2.80 -5.22 20.46
N ALA A 144 -3.94 -5.07 19.77
CA ALA A 144 -4.63 -6.18 19.15
C ALA A 144 -3.83 -6.74 17.98
N LEU A 145 -3.35 -5.88 17.06
CA LEU A 145 -2.61 -6.29 15.87
C LEU A 145 -1.30 -7.02 16.20
N LEU A 146 -0.61 -6.62 17.28
CA LEU A 146 0.62 -7.27 17.76
C LEU A 146 0.42 -8.72 18.23
N ARG A 147 -0.82 -9.13 18.50
CA ARG A 147 -1.16 -10.48 18.98
C ARG A 147 -1.71 -11.40 17.89
N LEU A 148 -1.91 -10.88 16.67
CA LEU A 148 -2.45 -11.63 15.56
C LEU A 148 -1.35 -12.27 14.72
N HIS A 149 -1.72 -13.33 14.01
CA HIS A 149 -0.84 -14.01 13.08
C HIS A 149 -1.10 -13.54 11.65
N TYR A 150 -0.03 -13.52 10.88
CA TYR A 150 -0.06 -13.06 9.50
C TYR A 150 0.65 -14.05 8.57
N GLN A 151 0.17 -14.12 7.37
CA GLN A 151 0.97 -14.65 6.27
C GLN A 151 1.95 -13.53 5.88
N PRO A 152 3.27 -13.78 5.87
CA PRO A 152 4.24 -12.78 5.44
C PRO A 152 4.13 -12.49 3.94
N ALA A 153 4.59 -11.31 3.53
CA ALA A 153 4.82 -11.04 2.11
C ALA A 153 5.82 -12.02 1.53
N LYS A 154 5.66 -12.33 0.24
CA LYS A 154 6.58 -13.23 -0.48
C LYS A 154 6.94 -12.63 -1.83
N PHE A 155 8.19 -12.85 -2.24
CA PHE A 155 8.64 -12.67 -3.60
C PHE A 155 9.18 -14.01 -4.11
N ASP A 156 8.67 -14.50 -5.24
CA ASP A 156 8.95 -15.85 -5.77
C ASP A 156 8.78 -16.97 -4.71
N GLY A 157 7.76 -16.84 -3.86
CA GLY A 157 7.51 -17.77 -2.77
C GLY A 157 8.40 -17.61 -1.54
N GLN A 158 9.47 -16.81 -1.59
CA GLN A 158 10.37 -16.56 -0.46
C GLN A 158 9.79 -15.45 0.43
N PRO A 159 9.58 -15.72 1.74
CA PRO A 159 9.05 -14.72 2.65
C PRO A 159 10.09 -13.63 2.94
N PHE A 160 9.60 -12.41 3.14
CA PHE A 160 10.42 -11.29 3.57
C PHE A 160 9.64 -10.36 4.52
N GLU A 161 10.38 -9.55 5.28
CA GLU A 161 9.80 -8.56 6.19
C GLU A 161 9.19 -7.41 5.39
N SER A 162 7.93 -7.08 5.66
CA SER A 162 7.21 -6.06 4.91
C SER A 162 6.29 -5.23 5.78
N GLU A 163 5.94 -4.04 5.33
CA GLU A 163 4.92 -3.23 5.97
C GLU A 163 3.51 -3.72 5.59
N TYR A 164 2.63 -3.75 6.57
CA TYR A 164 1.20 -4.05 6.45
C TYR A 164 0.39 -2.91 7.05
N ILE A 165 -0.58 -2.39 6.32
CA ILE A 165 -1.48 -1.34 6.79
C ILE A 165 -2.87 -1.92 7.03
N GLU A 166 -3.33 -1.85 8.27
CA GLU A 166 -4.70 -2.17 8.63
C GLU A 166 -5.54 -0.90 8.67
N ARG A 167 -6.68 -0.93 7.99
CA ARG A 167 -7.71 0.09 8.05
C ARG A 167 -8.85 -0.42 8.90
N TYR A 168 -9.31 0.39 9.84
CA TYR A 168 -10.42 0.03 10.71
C TYR A 168 -11.46 1.16 10.77
N HIS A 169 -12.71 0.76 10.92
CA HIS A 169 -13.84 1.66 11.07
C HIS A 169 -14.20 1.78 12.54
N ILE A 170 -14.42 3.00 12.99
CA ILE A 170 -14.93 3.32 14.32
C ILE A 170 -16.34 3.88 14.10
N PRO A 171 -17.40 3.13 14.45
CA PRO A 171 -18.77 3.64 14.30
C PRO A 171 -18.98 4.82 15.21
N GLY A 172 -19.65 5.87 14.70
CA GLY A 172 -20.14 6.98 15.50
C GLY A 172 -21.31 6.54 16.38
N ASP A 173 -21.49 7.19 17.53
CA ASP A 173 -22.70 7.02 18.34
C ASP A 173 -23.90 7.58 17.58
N GLN A 174 -24.94 6.74 17.36
CA GLN A 174 -26.22 7.14 16.77
C GLN A 174 -27.15 7.69 17.85
#